data_a17251201b12ce423f6fe4f8522910a9
#
_entry.id   a17251201b12ce423f6fe4f8522910a9
#
_cell.length_a   1.000
_cell.length_b   1.000
_cell.length_c   1.000
_cell.angle_alpha   90.00
_cell.angle_beta   90.00
_cell.angle_gamma   90.00
#
_symmetry.space_group_name_H-M   'P 1'
#
loop_
_entity.id
_entity.type
_entity.pdbx_description
1 polymer ?
#
loop_
_entity_poly.entity_id
_entity_poly.type
_entity_poly.pdbx_seq_one_letter_code
_entity_poly.pdbx_strand_id
1 'polypeptide(L)'
;MNIRRLPVLLIAALLYATAVHQLKDVPRPSMVREMEVALPRFVQVALAGGDRYLAANLGGFRALVASTEHMQPDNFKIQGRVQRDVAWLNPAHEDNYYIAAAILPWNGEVDAAQDVLRQASAARLFDWQPIFYYAFDLYHFKRDPVAAAQWLLQASPRVTIQTDRYAIENVAARWFEKGYEPRVAVGVIEGMANQARDSGFKRYLQTRAERLRALEVLREAAARFQSRADRPLRDLQELVGAGLLRALPKDPFGFGYALDQQGQPILLNAPTRKPK
;
A
#
# COMPACT_ATOMS: atom_id res chain seq x y z
N MET A 1 -14.72 13.57 -57.09
CA MET A 1 -13.42 14.03 -56.55
C MET A 1 -12.64 14.63 -57.71
N ASN A 2 -12.39 15.93 -57.71
CA ASN A 2 -11.78 16.66 -58.83
C ASN A 2 -10.31 16.23 -59.00
N ILE A 3 -9.99 15.53 -60.10
CA ILE A 3 -8.64 15.02 -60.45
C ILE A 3 -7.56 16.11 -60.35
N ARG A 4 -7.92 17.38 -60.55
CA ARG A 4 -7.02 18.56 -60.41
C ARG A 4 -6.52 18.81 -58.98
N ARG A 5 -7.16 18.23 -57.96
CA ARG A 5 -6.74 18.39 -56.53
C ARG A 5 -5.81 17.27 -56.05
N LEU A 6 -5.68 16.20 -56.84
CA LEU A 6 -4.84 15.05 -56.48
C LEU A 6 -3.34 15.41 -56.33
N PRO A 7 -2.72 16.19 -57.24
CA PRO A 7 -1.30 16.56 -57.08
C PRO A 7 -1.07 17.44 -55.85
N VAL A 8 -2.01 18.33 -55.53
CA VAL A 8 -1.91 19.18 -54.32
C VAL A 8 -1.95 18.36 -53.04
N LEU A 9 -2.82 17.34 -52.98
CA LEU A 9 -2.90 16.42 -51.82
C LEU A 9 -1.65 15.55 -51.71
N LEU A 10 -1.07 15.09 -52.84
CA LEU A 10 0.18 14.33 -52.83
C LEU A 10 1.37 15.15 -52.37
N ILE A 11 1.47 16.43 -52.78
CA ILE A 11 2.52 17.34 -52.35
C ILE A 11 2.35 17.64 -50.85
N ALA A 12 1.13 17.88 -50.37
CA ALA A 12 0.86 18.09 -48.94
C ALA A 12 1.19 16.86 -48.07
N ALA A 13 0.85 15.66 -48.56
CA ALA A 13 1.20 14.41 -47.89
C ALA A 13 2.72 14.17 -47.86
N LEU A 14 3.43 14.49 -48.92
CA LEU A 14 4.88 14.39 -48.99
C LEU A 14 5.57 15.38 -48.04
N LEU A 15 5.11 16.62 -48.00
CA LEU A 15 5.61 17.64 -47.06
C LEU A 15 5.33 17.25 -45.63
N TYR A 16 4.15 16.71 -45.32
CA TYR A 16 3.84 16.18 -43.99
C TYR A 16 4.74 15.02 -43.62
N ALA A 17 4.93 14.03 -44.50
CA ALA A 17 5.80 12.87 -44.26
C ALA A 17 7.27 13.29 -44.04
N THR A 18 7.78 14.26 -44.80
CA THR A 18 9.14 14.79 -44.62
C THR A 18 9.27 15.56 -43.32
N ALA A 19 8.28 16.39 -42.97
CA ALA A 19 8.27 17.10 -41.67
C ALA A 19 8.25 16.13 -40.47
N VAL A 20 7.40 15.10 -40.54
CA VAL A 20 7.35 14.06 -39.49
C VAL A 20 8.66 13.30 -39.41
N HIS A 21 9.30 12.99 -40.56
CA HIS A 21 10.58 12.30 -40.58
C HIS A 21 11.70 13.16 -39.96
N GLN A 22 11.75 14.46 -40.25
CA GLN A 22 12.75 15.36 -39.65
C GLN A 22 12.49 15.62 -38.17
N LEU A 23 11.23 15.58 -37.71
CA LEU A 23 10.85 15.78 -36.29
C LEU A 23 11.14 14.52 -35.44
N LYS A 24 11.38 13.35 -36.02
CA LYS A 24 11.70 12.13 -35.26
C LYS A 24 13.00 12.25 -34.46
N ASP A 25 13.99 12.91 -35.05
CA ASP A 25 15.35 13.01 -34.46
C ASP A 25 15.56 14.32 -33.66
N VAL A 26 14.53 15.18 -33.59
CA VAL A 26 14.59 16.36 -32.74
C VAL A 26 14.41 15.94 -31.29
N PRO A 27 15.44 16.14 -30.44
CA PRO A 27 15.32 15.83 -29.02
C PRO A 27 14.16 16.67 -28.45
N ARG A 28 13.08 15.99 -28.07
CA ARG A 28 11.97 16.64 -27.40
C ARG A 28 12.46 17.03 -26.01
N PRO A 29 12.38 18.31 -25.61
CA PRO A 29 12.68 18.67 -24.24
C PRO A 29 11.84 17.79 -23.32
N SER A 30 12.51 17.11 -22.38
CA SER A 30 11.80 16.26 -21.43
C SER A 30 10.73 17.10 -20.74
N MET A 31 9.50 16.58 -20.62
CA MET A 31 8.35 17.24 -19.97
C MET A 31 8.57 17.46 -18.45
N VAL A 32 9.79 17.29 -17.96
CA VAL A 32 10.21 17.50 -16.56
C VAL A 32 10.02 18.95 -16.11
N ARG A 33 10.00 19.93 -17.03
CA ARG A 33 9.76 21.33 -16.71
C ARG A 33 8.45 21.60 -15.96
N GLU A 34 7.49 20.71 -16.09
CA GLU A 34 6.20 20.85 -15.43
C GLU A 34 6.28 20.66 -13.90
N MET A 35 7.31 19.98 -13.40
CA MET A 35 7.54 19.76 -11.95
C MET A 35 8.78 20.49 -11.42
N GLU A 36 9.16 21.61 -12.02
CA GLU A 36 10.24 22.47 -11.50
C GLU A 36 9.75 23.46 -10.45
N VAL A 37 8.49 23.89 -10.50
CA VAL A 37 7.95 24.92 -9.61
C VAL A 37 6.56 24.56 -9.11
N ALA A 38 6.31 24.67 -7.81
CA ALA A 38 4.96 24.66 -7.25
C ALA A 38 4.47 26.11 -7.06
N LEU A 39 3.37 26.46 -7.74
CA LEU A 39 2.75 27.78 -7.58
C LEU A 39 2.06 27.88 -6.22
N PRO A 40 2.06 29.05 -5.56
CA PRO A 40 1.24 29.30 -4.36
C PRO A 40 -0.25 29.05 -4.65
N ARG A 41 -1.01 28.52 -3.69
CA ARG A 41 -2.44 28.16 -3.85
C ARG A 41 -3.30 29.32 -4.33
N PHE A 42 -3.08 30.52 -3.79
CA PHE A 42 -3.85 31.69 -4.19
C PHE A 42 -3.62 32.06 -5.67
N VAL A 43 -2.39 31.85 -6.19
CA VAL A 43 -2.08 32.04 -7.61
C VAL A 43 -2.80 31.02 -8.46
N GLN A 44 -2.81 29.74 -8.03
CA GLN A 44 -3.53 28.68 -8.75
C GLN A 44 -5.03 29.02 -8.86
N VAL A 45 -5.66 29.46 -7.77
CA VAL A 45 -7.08 29.86 -7.76
C VAL A 45 -7.32 31.10 -8.62
N ALA A 46 -6.44 32.11 -8.55
CA ALA A 46 -6.55 33.30 -9.37
C ALA A 46 -6.46 32.98 -10.87
N LEU A 47 -5.50 32.12 -11.28
CA LEU A 47 -5.35 31.68 -12.67
C LEU A 47 -6.54 30.83 -13.15
N ALA A 48 -7.25 30.18 -12.24
CA ALA A 48 -8.49 29.45 -12.51
C ALA A 48 -9.76 30.34 -12.42
N GLY A 49 -9.61 31.66 -12.49
CA GLY A 49 -10.74 32.60 -12.44
C GLY A 49 -11.48 32.61 -11.10
N GLY A 50 -10.83 32.24 -10.01
CA GLY A 50 -11.42 32.12 -8.68
C GLY A 50 -12.05 30.77 -8.35
N ASP A 51 -12.10 29.84 -9.30
CA ASP A 51 -12.65 28.51 -9.10
C ASP A 51 -11.60 27.55 -8.53
N ARG A 52 -11.79 27.15 -7.24
CA ARG A 52 -10.89 26.22 -6.56
C ARG A 52 -10.93 24.81 -7.17
N TYR A 53 -12.06 24.37 -7.70
CA TYR A 53 -12.18 23.03 -8.29
C TYR A 53 -11.50 22.96 -9.65
N LEU A 54 -11.62 24.03 -10.45
CA LEU A 54 -10.86 24.15 -11.69
C LEU A 54 -9.36 24.19 -11.40
N ALA A 55 -8.93 24.94 -10.38
CA ALA A 55 -7.53 24.96 -9.95
C ALA A 55 -7.03 23.56 -9.54
N ALA A 56 -7.86 22.79 -8.80
CA ALA A 56 -7.54 21.42 -8.44
C ALA A 56 -7.41 20.51 -9.66
N ASN A 57 -8.34 20.60 -10.62
CA ASN A 57 -8.30 19.80 -11.84
C ASN A 57 -7.06 20.10 -12.69
N LEU A 58 -6.69 21.37 -12.84
CA LEU A 58 -5.48 21.78 -13.55
C LEU A 58 -4.22 21.27 -12.87
N GLY A 59 -4.17 21.33 -11.53
CA GLY A 59 -3.07 20.78 -10.74
C GLY A 59 -2.99 19.26 -10.83
N GLY A 60 -4.12 18.55 -10.76
CA GLY A 60 -4.22 17.10 -10.92
C GLY A 60 -3.80 16.64 -12.30
N PHE A 61 -4.27 17.32 -13.35
CA PHE A 61 -3.84 17.06 -14.72
C PHE A 61 -2.33 17.27 -14.90
N ARG A 62 -1.78 18.33 -14.33
CA ARG A 62 -0.33 18.58 -14.34
C ARG A 62 0.45 17.44 -13.70
N ALA A 63 -0.03 16.92 -12.55
CA ALA A 63 0.60 15.75 -11.89
C ALA A 63 0.48 14.47 -12.71
N LEU A 64 -0.63 14.30 -13.45
CA LEU A 64 -0.87 13.12 -14.30
C LEU A 64 0.03 13.07 -15.53
N VAL A 65 0.23 14.22 -16.21
CA VAL A 65 0.99 14.24 -17.47
C VAL A 65 2.51 14.31 -17.27
N ALA A 66 2.97 14.56 -16.05
CA ALA A 66 4.40 14.62 -15.76
C ALA A 66 5.04 13.25 -15.94
N SER A 67 6.05 13.17 -16.83
CA SER A 67 6.81 11.94 -17.05
C SER A 67 7.74 11.64 -15.87
N THR A 68 7.50 10.53 -15.17
CA THR A 68 8.30 10.14 -14.01
C THR A 68 9.66 9.55 -14.36
N GLU A 69 9.86 9.11 -15.60
CA GLU A 69 11.09 8.43 -16.04
C GLU A 69 12.36 9.31 -15.97
N HIS A 70 12.18 10.62 -16.09
CA HIS A 70 13.29 11.58 -16.11
C HIS A 70 13.31 12.53 -14.89
N MET A 71 12.41 12.29 -13.92
CA MET A 71 12.34 13.10 -12.69
C MET A 71 13.52 12.86 -11.76
N GLN A 72 14.04 13.95 -11.24
CA GLN A 72 15.04 13.94 -10.15
C GLN A 72 14.31 13.96 -8.79
N PRO A 73 14.98 13.61 -7.68
CA PRO A 73 14.37 13.63 -6.34
C PRO A 73 13.67 14.95 -6.00
N ASP A 74 14.22 16.08 -6.39
CA ASP A 74 13.61 17.39 -6.13
C ASP A 74 12.32 17.63 -6.92
N ASN A 75 12.17 17.03 -8.11
CA ASN A 75 10.93 17.09 -8.86
C ASN A 75 9.79 16.33 -8.16
N PHE A 76 10.09 15.22 -7.48
CA PHE A 76 9.10 14.48 -6.70
C PHE A 76 8.64 15.26 -5.45
N LYS A 77 9.51 16.05 -4.81
CA LYS A 77 9.12 16.97 -3.74
C LYS A 77 8.12 18.01 -4.25
N ILE A 78 8.37 18.56 -5.44
CA ILE A 78 7.46 19.52 -6.08
C ILE A 78 6.15 18.84 -6.45
N GLN A 79 6.20 17.63 -7.01
CA GLN A 79 5.00 16.84 -7.30
C GLN A 79 4.19 16.57 -6.04
N GLY A 80 4.82 16.17 -4.94
CA GLY A 80 4.18 15.98 -3.64
C GLY A 80 3.50 17.26 -3.15
N ARG A 81 4.13 18.42 -3.33
CA ARG A 81 3.53 19.71 -2.99
C ARG A 81 2.32 20.04 -3.88
N VAL A 82 2.43 19.83 -5.20
CA VAL A 82 1.31 20.03 -6.14
C VAL A 82 0.12 19.15 -5.75
N GLN A 83 0.34 17.88 -5.46
CA GLN A 83 -0.74 16.96 -5.10
C GLN A 83 -1.37 17.28 -3.73
N ARG A 84 -0.58 17.76 -2.76
CA ARG A 84 -1.11 18.30 -1.50
C ARG A 84 -1.98 19.54 -1.74
N ASP A 85 -1.59 20.41 -2.66
CA ASP A 85 -2.37 21.58 -3.02
C ASP A 85 -3.68 21.18 -3.70
N VAL A 86 -3.66 20.21 -4.61
CA VAL A 86 -4.87 19.62 -5.21
C VAL A 86 -5.80 19.04 -4.14
N ALA A 87 -5.26 18.26 -3.20
CA ALA A 87 -6.05 17.70 -2.10
C ALA A 87 -6.65 18.78 -1.18
N TRP A 88 -5.95 19.89 -0.96
CA TRP A 88 -6.48 21.02 -0.20
C TRP A 88 -7.58 21.76 -0.97
N LEU A 89 -7.41 21.95 -2.29
CA LEU A 89 -8.39 22.61 -3.15
C LEU A 89 -9.65 21.74 -3.35
N ASN A 90 -9.47 20.44 -3.58
CA ASN A 90 -10.54 19.46 -3.73
C ASN A 90 -10.12 18.12 -3.11
N PRO A 91 -10.39 17.90 -1.82
CA PRO A 91 -9.99 16.64 -1.16
C PRO A 91 -10.72 15.40 -1.70
N ALA A 92 -11.84 15.59 -2.42
CA ALA A 92 -12.56 14.50 -3.06
C ALA A 92 -12.05 14.15 -4.47
N HIS A 93 -10.98 14.80 -4.95
CA HIS A 93 -10.43 14.55 -6.29
C HIS A 93 -9.83 13.14 -6.38
N GLU A 94 -10.51 12.27 -7.12
CA GLU A 94 -10.20 10.83 -7.18
C GLU A 94 -8.83 10.56 -7.79
N ASP A 95 -8.58 11.06 -9.00
CA ASP A 95 -7.32 10.82 -9.69
C ASP A 95 -6.11 11.27 -8.87
N ASN A 96 -6.26 12.33 -8.08
CA ASN A 96 -5.15 12.87 -7.29
C ASN A 96 -4.65 11.87 -6.24
N TYR A 97 -5.55 11.21 -5.50
CA TYR A 97 -5.11 10.26 -4.49
C TYR A 97 -4.55 8.96 -5.12
N TYR A 98 -5.09 8.53 -6.27
CA TYR A 98 -4.52 7.39 -6.99
C TYR A 98 -3.10 7.68 -7.49
N ILE A 99 -2.89 8.84 -8.12
CA ILE A 99 -1.57 9.25 -8.61
C ILE A 99 -0.60 9.40 -7.43
N ALA A 100 -1.05 10.02 -6.31
CA ALA A 100 -0.24 10.18 -5.12
C ALA A 100 0.23 8.83 -4.56
N ALA A 101 -0.71 7.87 -4.38
CA ALA A 101 -0.40 6.53 -3.89
C ALA A 101 0.53 5.74 -4.81
N ALA A 102 0.37 5.91 -6.14
CA ALA A 102 1.14 5.18 -7.13
C ALA A 102 2.59 5.68 -7.28
N ILE A 103 2.85 6.96 -7.01
CA ILE A 103 4.13 7.60 -7.36
C ILE A 103 4.91 8.04 -6.13
N LEU A 104 4.29 8.80 -5.24
CA LEU A 104 5.02 9.54 -4.20
C LEU A 104 5.76 8.65 -3.20
N PRO A 105 5.17 7.59 -2.63
CA PRO A 105 5.85 6.78 -1.62
C PRO A 105 7.08 6.07 -2.16
N TRP A 106 7.02 5.63 -3.42
CA TRP A 106 8.10 4.93 -4.10
C TRP A 106 9.30 5.82 -4.41
N ASN A 107 9.09 7.14 -4.39
CA ASN A 107 10.10 8.15 -4.66
C ASN A 107 10.48 8.96 -3.42
N GLY A 108 10.22 8.41 -2.22
CA GLY A 108 10.64 8.99 -0.95
C GLY A 108 9.65 10.01 -0.35
N GLU A 109 8.57 10.37 -1.06
CA GLU A 109 7.59 11.37 -0.64
C GLU A 109 6.38 10.75 0.08
N VAL A 110 6.64 9.81 1.01
CA VAL A 110 5.63 9.06 1.77
C VAL A 110 4.69 10.00 2.53
N ASP A 111 5.25 11.04 3.19
CA ASP A 111 4.44 11.98 3.98
C ASP A 111 3.50 12.81 3.10
N ALA A 112 3.93 13.11 1.87
CA ALA A 112 3.07 13.82 0.92
C ALA A 112 1.89 12.93 0.47
N ALA A 113 2.16 11.67 0.17
CA ALA A 113 1.11 10.71 -0.16
C ALA A 113 0.12 10.54 1.00
N GLN A 114 0.62 10.36 2.21
CA GLN A 114 -0.22 10.20 3.40
C GLN A 114 -1.12 11.41 3.66
N ASP A 115 -0.62 12.63 3.47
CA ASP A 115 -1.44 13.84 3.60
C ASP A 115 -2.59 13.85 2.57
N VAL A 116 -2.31 13.51 1.31
CA VAL A 116 -3.32 13.41 0.25
C VAL A 116 -4.35 12.33 0.57
N LEU A 117 -3.90 11.13 0.92
CA LEU A 117 -4.76 9.98 1.22
C LEU A 117 -5.64 10.21 2.45
N ARG A 118 -5.11 10.87 3.49
CA ARG A 118 -5.89 11.24 4.67
C ARG A 118 -7.00 12.23 4.35
N GLN A 119 -6.72 13.26 3.55
CA GLN A 119 -7.73 14.23 3.12
C GLN A 119 -8.79 13.56 2.23
N ALA A 120 -8.38 12.70 1.29
CA ALA A 120 -9.29 11.93 0.45
C ALA A 120 -10.18 10.99 1.28
N SER A 121 -9.62 10.29 2.26
CA SER A 121 -10.39 9.40 3.14
C SER A 121 -11.46 10.12 3.95
N ALA A 122 -11.20 11.36 4.36
CA ALA A 122 -12.14 12.20 5.11
C ALA A 122 -13.24 12.78 4.21
N ALA A 123 -12.95 13.08 2.94
CA ALA A 123 -13.89 13.68 2.00
C ALA A 123 -14.75 12.64 1.26
N ARG A 124 -14.25 11.42 1.06
CA ARG A 124 -14.89 10.34 0.29
C ARG A 124 -15.36 9.23 1.24
N LEU A 125 -16.44 9.50 1.97
CA LEU A 125 -16.91 8.65 3.08
C LEU A 125 -17.34 7.23 2.68
N PHE A 126 -17.72 7.04 1.42
CA PHE A 126 -18.12 5.72 0.87
C PHE A 126 -17.00 4.99 0.13
N ASP A 127 -15.81 5.62 0.02
CA ASP A 127 -14.66 5.07 -0.64
C ASP A 127 -13.67 4.53 0.40
N TRP A 128 -13.38 3.25 0.31
CA TRP A 128 -12.43 2.58 1.22
C TRP A 128 -10.99 2.65 0.73
N GLN A 129 -10.77 2.91 -0.56
CA GLN A 129 -9.46 2.82 -1.20
C GLN A 129 -8.43 3.83 -0.66
N PRO A 130 -8.76 5.12 -0.41
CA PRO A 130 -7.79 6.04 0.21
C PRO A 130 -7.29 5.56 1.57
N ILE A 131 -8.17 4.93 2.38
CA ILE A 131 -7.78 4.35 3.67
C ILE A 131 -6.87 3.15 3.47
N PHE A 132 -7.18 2.30 2.50
CA PHE A 132 -6.37 1.13 2.16
C PHE A 132 -4.94 1.54 1.75
N TYR A 133 -4.79 2.50 0.84
CA TYR A 133 -3.47 2.99 0.43
C TYR A 133 -2.72 3.67 1.56
N TYR A 134 -3.41 4.43 2.42
CA TYR A 134 -2.81 4.99 3.62
C TYR A 134 -2.25 3.90 4.55
N ALA A 135 -3.04 2.85 4.79
CA ALA A 135 -2.63 1.71 5.58
C ALA A 135 -1.46 0.95 4.94
N PHE A 136 -1.49 0.79 3.61
CA PHE A 136 -0.39 0.19 2.86
C PHE A 136 0.92 0.96 3.04
N ASP A 137 0.89 2.29 2.97
CA ASP A 137 2.06 3.14 3.19
C ASP A 137 2.62 3.00 4.61
N LEU A 138 1.75 2.94 5.62
CA LEU A 138 2.16 2.67 7.00
C LEU A 138 2.89 1.33 7.12
N TYR A 139 2.35 0.28 6.52
CA TYR A 139 2.94 -1.05 6.57
C TYR A 139 4.27 -1.12 5.80
N HIS A 140 4.26 -0.65 4.56
CA HIS A 140 5.37 -0.88 3.63
C HIS A 140 6.53 0.09 3.82
N PHE A 141 6.23 1.37 3.94
CA PHE A 141 7.25 2.44 3.98
C PHE A 141 7.55 2.91 5.40
N LYS A 142 6.54 3.02 6.26
CA LYS A 142 6.74 3.43 7.67
C LYS A 142 7.08 2.28 8.60
N ARG A 143 6.94 1.03 8.15
CA ARG A 143 7.22 -0.18 8.95
C ARG A 143 6.39 -0.26 10.25
N ASP A 144 5.19 0.27 10.22
CA ASP A 144 4.23 0.24 11.33
C ASP A 144 3.03 -0.67 11.00
N PRO A 145 3.16 -1.99 11.19
CA PRO A 145 2.09 -2.94 10.88
C PRO A 145 0.87 -2.79 11.78
N VAL A 146 1.04 -2.29 13.01
CA VAL A 146 -0.06 -2.10 13.95
C VAL A 146 -0.95 -0.95 13.52
N ALA A 147 -0.38 0.22 13.29
CA ALA A 147 -1.14 1.36 12.78
C ALA A 147 -1.77 1.05 11.42
N ALA A 148 -1.05 0.36 10.54
CA ALA A 148 -1.58 -0.09 9.26
C ALA A 148 -2.82 -0.97 9.41
N ALA A 149 -2.79 -1.96 10.31
CA ALA A 149 -3.92 -2.83 10.58
C ALA A 149 -5.13 -2.07 11.15
N GLN A 150 -4.89 -1.12 12.06
CA GLN A 150 -5.94 -0.27 12.62
C GLN A 150 -6.66 0.55 11.54
N TRP A 151 -5.90 1.14 10.61
CA TRP A 151 -6.47 1.86 9.47
C TRP A 151 -7.25 0.96 8.53
N LEU A 152 -6.78 -0.27 8.27
CA LEU A 152 -7.54 -1.23 7.47
C LEU A 152 -8.88 -1.59 8.10
N LEU A 153 -8.95 -1.73 9.41
CA LEU A 153 -10.22 -1.97 10.09
C LEU A 153 -11.19 -0.79 9.96
N GLN A 154 -10.71 0.44 9.82
CA GLN A 154 -11.55 1.60 9.50
C GLN A 154 -12.05 1.59 8.05
N ALA A 155 -11.33 0.94 7.12
CA ALA A 155 -11.78 0.77 5.74
C ALA A 155 -12.89 -0.28 5.61
N SER A 156 -12.86 -1.34 6.43
CA SER A 156 -13.76 -2.50 6.34
C SER A 156 -15.26 -2.12 6.27
N PRO A 157 -15.82 -1.20 7.10
CA PRO A 157 -17.23 -0.83 7.03
C PRO A 157 -17.64 -0.15 5.72
N ARG A 158 -16.69 0.44 4.98
CA ARG A 158 -16.95 1.12 3.69
C ARG A 158 -16.98 0.16 2.51
N VAL A 159 -16.52 -1.08 2.70
CA VAL A 159 -16.50 -2.10 1.65
C VAL A 159 -17.87 -2.72 1.51
N THR A 160 -18.48 -2.58 0.34
CA THR A 160 -19.84 -3.08 0.06
C THR A 160 -19.85 -4.56 -0.27
N ILE A 161 -18.79 -5.07 -0.93
CA ILE A 161 -18.67 -6.47 -1.33
C ILE A 161 -18.15 -7.28 -0.16
N GLN A 162 -18.92 -8.28 0.29
CA GLN A 162 -18.60 -9.09 1.47
C GLN A 162 -17.24 -9.81 1.39
N THR A 163 -16.93 -10.39 0.23
CA THR A 163 -15.65 -11.08 0.01
C THR A 163 -14.46 -10.16 0.15
N ASP A 164 -14.57 -8.93 -0.37
CA ASP A 164 -13.50 -7.92 -0.30
C ASP A 164 -13.33 -7.40 1.14
N ARG A 165 -14.45 -7.27 1.86
CA ARG A 165 -14.41 -6.93 3.28
C ARG A 165 -13.62 -7.96 4.08
N TYR A 166 -13.91 -9.26 3.90
CA TYR A 166 -13.15 -10.33 4.56
C TYR A 166 -11.68 -10.35 4.15
N ALA A 167 -11.38 -10.03 2.89
CA ALA A 167 -9.99 -9.92 2.44
C ALA A 167 -9.24 -8.82 3.20
N ILE A 168 -9.84 -7.64 3.36
CA ILE A 168 -9.25 -6.51 4.12
C ILE A 168 -9.08 -6.87 5.60
N GLU A 169 -10.11 -7.44 6.24
CA GLU A 169 -10.04 -7.84 7.64
C GLU A 169 -8.99 -8.95 7.88
N ASN A 170 -8.84 -9.89 6.94
CA ASN A 170 -7.79 -10.90 6.98
C ASN A 170 -6.39 -10.27 6.88
N VAL A 171 -6.21 -9.29 5.99
CA VAL A 171 -4.93 -8.55 5.90
C VAL A 171 -4.64 -7.82 7.20
N ALA A 172 -5.64 -7.16 7.80
CA ALA A 172 -5.48 -6.49 9.09
C ALA A 172 -5.06 -7.46 10.19
N ALA A 173 -5.72 -8.62 10.29
CA ALA A 173 -5.35 -9.66 11.26
C ALA A 173 -3.89 -10.11 11.11
N ARG A 174 -3.44 -10.32 9.85
CA ARG A 174 -2.05 -10.70 9.55
C ARG A 174 -1.04 -9.60 9.92
N TRP A 175 -1.40 -8.33 9.77
CA TRP A 175 -0.53 -7.22 10.14
C TRP A 175 -0.47 -7.05 11.65
N PHE A 176 -1.57 -7.28 12.38
CA PHE A 176 -1.52 -7.35 13.85
C PHE A 176 -0.62 -8.47 14.35
N GLU A 177 -0.70 -9.68 13.75
CA GLU A 177 0.20 -10.79 14.08
C GLU A 177 1.68 -10.44 13.88
N LYS A 178 1.97 -9.59 12.90
CA LYS A 178 3.34 -9.19 12.57
C LYS A 178 3.86 -8.07 13.46
N GLY A 179 2.96 -7.21 13.95
CA GLY A 179 3.31 -6.02 14.72
C GLY A 179 3.22 -6.17 16.23
N TYR A 180 2.43 -7.13 16.71
CA TYR A 180 2.27 -7.40 18.13
C TYR A 180 3.01 -8.66 18.57
N GLU A 181 3.39 -8.71 19.84
CA GLU A 181 3.72 -9.96 20.50
C GLU A 181 2.53 -10.94 20.41
N PRO A 182 2.75 -12.26 20.29
CA PRO A 182 1.70 -13.25 20.06
C PRO A 182 0.52 -13.14 21.02
N ARG A 183 0.80 -12.89 22.28
CA ARG A 183 -0.21 -12.74 23.34
C ARG A 183 -1.18 -11.58 23.09
N VAL A 184 -0.64 -10.44 22.67
CA VAL A 184 -1.47 -9.25 22.36
C VAL A 184 -2.24 -9.48 21.06
N ALA A 185 -1.59 -10.06 20.03
CA ALA A 185 -2.21 -10.38 18.77
C ALA A 185 -3.39 -11.37 18.93
N VAL A 186 -3.29 -12.35 19.81
CA VAL A 186 -4.40 -13.28 20.16
C VAL A 186 -5.63 -12.49 20.60
N GLY A 187 -5.48 -11.59 21.58
CA GLY A 187 -6.62 -10.81 22.09
C GLY A 187 -7.29 -9.94 21.01
N VAL A 188 -6.49 -9.32 20.14
CA VAL A 188 -7.02 -8.51 19.01
C VAL A 188 -7.78 -9.38 18.01
N ILE A 189 -7.23 -10.53 17.62
CA ILE A 189 -7.85 -11.42 16.63
C ILE A 189 -9.10 -12.09 17.19
N GLU A 190 -9.13 -12.42 18.47
CA GLU A 190 -10.35 -12.88 19.15
C GLU A 190 -11.44 -11.83 19.20
N GLY A 191 -11.06 -10.57 19.47
CA GLY A 191 -11.98 -9.44 19.37
C GLY A 191 -12.60 -9.31 17.98
N MET A 192 -11.80 -9.45 16.92
CA MET A 192 -12.26 -9.48 15.53
C MET A 192 -13.19 -10.68 15.27
N ALA A 193 -12.83 -11.87 15.76
CA ALA A 193 -13.67 -13.08 15.61
C ALA A 193 -15.03 -12.93 16.28
N ASN A 194 -15.10 -12.29 17.45
CA ASN A 194 -16.35 -12.04 18.17
C ASN A 194 -17.26 -11.04 17.43
N GLN A 195 -16.69 -10.10 16.68
CA GLN A 195 -17.42 -9.12 15.90
C GLN A 195 -17.80 -9.64 14.49
N ALA A 196 -17.17 -10.73 14.03
CA ALA A 196 -17.41 -11.30 12.71
C ALA A 196 -18.83 -11.87 12.62
N ARG A 197 -19.59 -11.41 11.61
CA ARG A 197 -20.97 -11.87 11.35
C ARG A 197 -21.01 -13.21 10.61
N ASP A 198 -20.06 -13.46 9.75
CA ASP A 198 -19.95 -14.71 9.00
C ASP A 198 -19.32 -15.81 9.85
N SER A 199 -19.96 -16.95 9.94
CA SER A 199 -19.51 -18.08 10.75
C SER A 199 -18.21 -18.73 10.23
N GLY A 200 -18.00 -18.74 8.92
CA GLY A 200 -16.79 -19.25 8.29
C GLY A 200 -15.59 -18.35 8.59
N PHE A 201 -15.75 -17.04 8.43
CA PHE A 201 -14.71 -16.07 8.74
C PHE A 201 -14.41 -16.02 10.24
N LYS A 202 -15.45 -16.08 11.11
CA LYS A 202 -15.27 -16.21 12.57
C LYS A 202 -14.40 -17.40 12.92
N ARG A 203 -14.71 -18.58 12.39
CA ARG A 203 -13.94 -19.82 12.61
C ARG A 203 -12.51 -19.68 12.13
N TYR A 204 -12.31 -19.08 10.96
CA TYR A 204 -10.98 -18.79 10.43
C TYR A 204 -10.14 -17.92 11.39
N LEU A 205 -10.70 -16.84 11.94
CA LEU A 205 -10.01 -15.98 12.91
C LEU A 205 -9.74 -16.72 14.22
N GLN A 206 -10.67 -17.56 14.71
CA GLN A 206 -10.45 -18.41 15.88
C GLN A 206 -9.28 -19.37 15.67
N THR A 207 -9.22 -20.04 14.51
CA THR A 207 -8.10 -20.92 14.14
C THR A 207 -6.77 -20.15 14.11
N ARG A 208 -6.76 -18.90 13.66
CA ARG A 208 -5.57 -18.03 13.71
C ARG A 208 -5.15 -17.73 15.14
N ALA A 209 -6.10 -17.40 16.02
CA ALA A 209 -5.81 -17.15 17.43
C ALA A 209 -5.23 -18.41 18.12
N GLU A 210 -5.76 -19.59 17.84
CA GLU A 210 -5.21 -20.87 18.32
C GLU A 210 -3.75 -21.07 17.88
N ARG A 211 -3.47 -20.78 16.62
CA ARG A 211 -2.11 -20.85 16.07
C ARG A 211 -1.12 -19.93 16.80
N LEU A 212 -1.55 -18.70 17.11
CA LEU A 212 -0.73 -17.74 17.84
C LEU A 212 -0.51 -18.15 19.30
N ARG A 213 -1.52 -18.72 19.96
CA ARG A 213 -1.34 -19.28 21.32
C ARG A 213 -0.31 -20.43 21.31
N ALA A 214 -0.35 -21.28 20.30
CA ALA A 214 0.65 -22.32 20.15
C ALA A 214 2.07 -21.74 19.94
N LEU A 215 2.19 -20.65 19.18
CA LEU A 215 3.47 -19.94 19.04
C LEU A 215 3.92 -19.32 20.36
N GLU A 216 3.02 -18.75 21.15
CA GLU A 216 3.33 -18.19 22.48
C GLU A 216 3.91 -19.29 23.40
N VAL A 217 3.25 -20.45 23.47
CA VAL A 217 3.73 -21.61 24.23
C VAL A 217 5.14 -22.03 23.81
N LEU A 218 5.40 -22.07 22.49
CA LEU A 218 6.72 -22.39 21.96
C LEU A 218 7.78 -21.36 22.36
N ARG A 219 7.46 -20.05 22.27
CA ARG A 219 8.38 -18.96 22.63
C ARG A 219 8.69 -18.93 24.11
N GLU A 220 7.70 -19.14 24.97
CA GLU A 220 7.93 -19.27 26.42
C GLU A 220 8.83 -20.46 26.75
N ALA A 221 8.60 -21.61 26.11
CA ALA A 221 9.45 -22.78 26.30
C ALA A 221 10.86 -22.53 25.79
N ALA A 222 11.02 -21.85 24.64
CA ALA A 222 12.32 -21.47 24.08
C ALA A 222 13.10 -20.52 25.02
N ALA A 223 12.43 -19.54 25.61
CA ALA A 223 13.04 -18.63 26.59
C ALA A 223 13.55 -19.39 27.83
N ARG A 224 12.74 -20.35 28.34
CA ARG A 224 13.15 -21.20 29.46
C ARG A 224 14.32 -22.15 29.08
N PHE A 225 14.33 -22.65 27.85
CA PHE A 225 15.45 -23.47 27.35
C PHE A 225 16.73 -22.62 27.30
N GLN A 226 16.68 -21.45 26.68
CA GLN A 226 17.83 -20.56 26.57
C GLN A 226 18.40 -20.18 27.96
N SER A 227 17.54 -19.89 28.93
CA SER A 227 17.96 -19.58 30.32
C SER A 227 18.62 -20.78 31.03
N ARG A 228 18.28 -22.01 30.66
CA ARG A 228 18.86 -23.25 31.27
C ARG A 228 20.12 -23.75 30.58
N ALA A 229 20.12 -23.68 29.25
CA ALA A 229 21.18 -24.23 28.40
C ALA A 229 22.26 -23.25 28.02
N ASP A 230 22.07 -21.94 28.31
CA ASP A 230 22.93 -20.81 27.94
C ASP A 230 23.26 -20.77 26.45
N ARG A 231 22.32 -21.20 25.61
CA ARG A 231 22.41 -21.18 24.17
C ARG A 231 21.03 -21.13 23.52
N PRO A 232 20.90 -20.61 22.27
CA PRO A 232 19.65 -20.65 21.54
C PRO A 232 19.29 -22.08 21.12
N LEU A 233 18.01 -22.29 20.81
CA LEU A 233 17.50 -23.51 20.20
C LEU A 233 18.08 -23.72 18.79
N ARG A 234 18.35 -25.01 18.47
CA ARG A 234 18.73 -25.42 17.11
C ARG A 234 17.62 -26.23 16.42
N ASP A 235 16.75 -26.87 17.25
CA ASP A 235 15.58 -27.60 16.79
C ASP A 235 14.47 -27.48 17.83
N LEU A 236 13.21 -27.38 17.37
CA LEU A 236 12.04 -27.33 18.26
C LEU A 236 11.88 -28.59 19.09
N GLN A 237 12.36 -29.77 18.62
CA GLN A 237 12.33 -31.03 19.37
C GLN A 237 13.18 -30.98 20.64
N GLU A 238 14.16 -30.10 20.75
CA GLU A 238 14.93 -29.93 21.97
C GLU A 238 14.04 -29.46 23.15
N LEU A 239 12.91 -28.78 22.88
CA LEU A 239 11.94 -28.39 23.92
C LEU A 239 11.27 -29.62 24.55
N VAL A 240 11.02 -30.66 23.77
CA VAL A 240 10.46 -31.92 24.25
C VAL A 240 11.53 -32.73 24.96
N GLY A 241 12.73 -32.82 24.35
CA GLY A 241 13.88 -33.55 24.96
C GLY A 241 14.32 -32.96 26.31
N ALA A 242 14.22 -31.62 26.48
CA ALA A 242 14.51 -30.93 27.73
C ALA A 242 13.35 -30.97 28.75
N GLY A 243 12.24 -31.65 28.44
CA GLY A 243 11.08 -31.78 29.33
C GLY A 243 10.30 -30.49 29.53
N LEU A 244 10.51 -29.47 28.66
CA LEU A 244 9.83 -28.18 28.73
C LEU A 244 8.42 -28.22 28.09
N LEU A 245 8.23 -29.15 27.15
CA LEU A 245 6.95 -29.46 26.52
C LEU A 245 6.75 -30.97 26.50
N ARG A 246 5.50 -31.46 26.65
CA ARG A 246 5.15 -32.88 26.48
C ARG A 246 5.21 -33.29 25.01
N ALA A 247 4.81 -32.42 24.10
CA ALA A 247 4.84 -32.57 22.66
C ALA A 247 4.81 -31.17 22.00
N LEU A 248 5.30 -31.10 20.78
CA LEU A 248 5.15 -29.86 20.00
C LEU A 248 3.67 -29.63 19.64
N PRO A 249 3.16 -28.40 19.79
CA PRO A 249 1.80 -28.09 19.40
C PRO A 249 1.62 -28.25 17.88
N LYS A 250 0.48 -28.80 17.48
CA LYS A 250 0.11 -28.89 16.05
C LYS A 250 -0.33 -27.54 15.54
N ASP A 251 0.15 -27.17 14.36
CA ASP A 251 -0.37 -25.99 13.66
C ASP A 251 -1.76 -26.30 13.08
N PRO A 252 -2.83 -25.58 13.47
CA PRO A 252 -4.18 -25.85 13.00
C PRO A 252 -4.36 -25.62 11.49
N PHE A 253 -3.45 -24.87 10.82
CA PHE A 253 -3.43 -24.72 9.37
C PHE A 253 -2.52 -25.76 8.68
N GLY A 254 -1.76 -26.54 9.42
CA GLY A 254 -0.87 -27.55 8.86
C GLY A 254 0.44 -27.05 8.27
N PHE A 255 0.76 -25.75 8.39
CA PHE A 255 2.05 -25.20 7.88
C PHE A 255 3.22 -25.46 8.81
N GLY A 256 2.97 -25.52 10.12
CA GLY A 256 3.98 -25.78 11.14
C GLY A 256 4.67 -24.51 11.68
N TYR A 257 5.71 -24.77 12.47
CA TYR A 257 6.56 -23.78 13.11
C TYR A 257 8.01 -24.03 12.73
N ALA A 258 8.83 -22.99 12.75
CA ALA A 258 10.28 -23.07 12.52
C ALA A 258 11.03 -22.21 13.53
N LEU A 259 12.34 -22.23 13.48
CA LEU A 259 13.21 -21.31 14.21
C LEU A 259 13.75 -20.25 13.25
N ASP A 260 13.85 -19.02 13.74
CA ASP A 260 14.61 -17.98 13.06
C ASP A 260 16.12 -18.13 13.29
N GLN A 261 16.93 -17.19 12.77
CA GLN A 261 18.38 -17.20 12.90
C GLN A 261 18.86 -17.05 14.36
N GLN A 262 18.00 -16.52 15.24
CA GLN A 262 18.25 -16.31 16.66
C GLN A 262 17.75 -17.48 17.51
N GLY A 263 17.20 -18.55 16.89
CA GLY A 263 16.62 -19.70 17.58
C GLY A 263 15.26 -19.43 18.20
N GLN A 264 14.55 -18.39 17.76
CA GLN A 264 13.20 -18.08 18.25
C GLN A 264 12.14 -18.75 17.37
N PRO A 265 11.09 -19.35 17.99
CA PRO A 265 9.99 -19.95 17.25
C PRO A 265 9.22 -18.90 16.41
N ILE A 266 8.99 -19.25 15.15
CA ILE A 266 8.24 -18.44 14.18
C ILE A 266 7.18 -19.29 13.45
N LEU A 267 6.17 -18.61 12.90
CA LEU A 267 5.15 -19.25 12.05
C LEU A 267 5.70 -19.51 10.65
N LEU A 268 5.51 -20.73 10.14
CA LEU A 268 5.71 -21.00 8.73
C LEU A 268 4.49 -20.53 7.94
N ASN A 269 4.72 -19.82 6.84
CA ASN A 269 3.66 -19.39 5.93
C ASN A 269 3.41 -20.46 4.86
N ALA A 270 2.20 -20.45 4.26
CA ALA A 270 1.94 -21.24 3.06
C ALA A 270 3.02 -20.97 2.01
N PRO A 271 3.51 -21.99 1.30
CA PRO A 271 4.43 -21.78 0.20
C PRO A 271 3.77 -20.82 -0.81
N THR A 272 4.44 -19.72 -1.09
CA THR A 272 3.99 -18.79 -2.14
C THR A 272 3.89 -19.58 -3.44
N ARG A 273 2.67 -19.78 -3.95
CA ARG A 273 2.48 -20.34 -5.29
C ARG A 273 3.23 -19.43 -6.26
N LYS A 274 4.32 -19.93 -6.85
CA LYS A 274 4.94 -19.24 -7.99
C LYS A 274 3.85 -19.08 -9.05
N PRO A 275 3.62 -17.89 -9.60
CA PRO A 275 2.72 -17.74 -10.74
C PRO A 275 3.26 -18.62 -11.87
N LYS A 276 2.35 -19.45 -12.42
CA LYS A 276 2.64 -20.23 -13.63
C LYS A 276 2.73 -19.32 -14.83
#